data_08a6bcbe14a05ca3ee390a132ac13de1
#
_entry.id   08a6bcbe14a05ca3ee390a132ac13de1
#
_cell.length_a   1.000
_cell.length_b   1.000
_cell.length_c   1.000
_cell.angle_alpha   90.00
_cell.angle_beta   90.00
_cell.angle_gamma   90.00
#
_symmetry.space_group_name_H-M   'P 1'
#
loop_
_entity.id
_entity.type
_entity.pdbx_description
1 polymer ?
#
loop_
_entity_poly.entity_id
_entity_poly.type
_entity_poly.pdbx_seq_one_letter_code
_entity_poly.pdbx_strand_id
1 'polypeptide(L)'
;MSRKLRSILTILMVMAGSSLLNSVNGFGAGFTELFNKQFSNLAPNVMFVTSSQQQEGRGGPASAPPPPAKITLNAAVINRINSLPFVDDVVPTYQSQIEIHSKSDTRTVSVFSVDPEKLKIISPTLEYEPGSTIRPNDPSAIIVAHDVANPPGKNTAFISLGQTIRATYSFVDPDTGKQKEESKNFVVTAIGKQTGNPTIDNAVIINLNSGNILLQKSNKYDTLFTVARSGQFVGQVEKEIRSLYGNDIGITTLEALLKTVREFTAGINSFLLSIAVISLIVGGVGIITTLYTSVIERTREIGTLKAIGTESKNILFLFLIEALLIGVIGATLGLLGGLGGGYVLGNLGPRNGPPLIPVYLASDMATVWIISVSLSIVAGLFPAWKASRTLPIEALRPQ
;
A
#
# COMPACT_ATOMS: atom_id res chain seq x y z
N MET A 1 -10.74 -34.18 -30.98
CA MET A 1 -10.57 -33.65 -29.59
C MET A 1 -9.37 -32.70 -29.43
N SER A 2 -8.25 -32.93 -30.11
CA SER A 2 -7.01 -32.12 -29.99
C SER A 2 -7.15 -30.62 -30.38
N ARG A 3 -7.97 -30.30 -31.41
CA ARG A 3 -8.14 -28.89 -31.86
C ARG A 3 -8.81 -28.01 -30.81
N LYS A 4 -9.93 -28.45 -30.20
CA LYS A 4 -10.65 -27.70 -29.16
C LYS A 4 -9.80 -27.47 -27.92
N LEU A 5 -9.03 -28.49 -27.51
CA LEU A 5 -8.15 -28.40 -26.36
C LEU A 5 -7.04 -27.33 -26.56
N ARG A 6 -6.48 -27.27 -27.77
CA ARG A 6 -5.43 -26.33 -28.12
C ARG A 6 -5.92 -24.85 -28.09
N SER A 7 -7.08 -24.59 -28.69
CA SER A 7 -7.71 -23.25 -28.67
C SER A 7 -8.07 -22.84 -27.24
N ILE A 8 -8.57 -23.74 -26.40
CA ILE A 8 -8.85 -23.48 -24.98
C ILE A 8 -7.54 -23.11 -24.24
N LEU A 9 -6.46 -23.86 -24.49
CA LEU A 9 -5.17 -23.61 -23.84
C LEU A 9 -4.61 -22.25 -24.22
N THR A 10 -4.76 -21.84 -25.48
CA THR A 10 -4.34 -20.51 -25.96
C THR A 10 -5.17 -19.40 -25.33
N ILE A 11 -6.49 -19.57 -25.21
CA ILE A 11 -7.37 -18.62 -24.52
C ILE A 11 -6.95 -18.50 -23.06
N LEU A 12 -6.63 -19.62 -22.38
CA LEU A 12 -6.17 -19.61 -20.99
C LEU A 12 -4.82 -18.87 -20.82
N MET A 13 -3.90 -18.96 -21.80
CA MET A 13 -2.65 -18.20 -21.75
C MET A 13 -2.89 -16.70 -21.86
N VAL A 14 -3.74 -16.25 -22.78
CA VAL A 14 -4.11 -14.83 -22.90
C VAL A 14 -4.87 -14.36 -21.66
N MET A 15 -5.79 -15.18 -21.17
CA MET A 15 -6.54 -14.94 -19.94
C MET A 15 -5.59 -14.75 -18.75
N ALA A 16 -4.60 -15.61 -18.57
CA ALA A 16 -3.65 -15.51 -17.47
C ALA A 16 -2.85 -14.18 -17.51
N GLY A 17 -2.36 -13.80 -18.70
CA GLY A 17 -1.62 -12.55 -18.88
C GLY A 17 -2.46 -11.31 -18.61
N SER A 18 -3.66 -11.24 -19.17
CA SER A 18 -4.59 -10.12 -18.96
C SER A 18 -5.17 -10.07 -17.55
N SER A 19 -5.41 -11.23 -16.92
CA SER A 19 -5.83 -11.33 -15.51
C SER A 19 -4.76 -10.79 -14.57
N LEU A 20 -3.51 -11.19 -14.76
CA LEU A 20 -2.39 -10.69 -13.94
C LEU A 20 -2.24 -9.18 -14.09
N LEU A 21 -2.27 -8.67 -15.32
CA LEU A 21 -2.13 -7.24 -15.60
C LEU A 21 -3.26 -6.42 -14.94
N ASN A 22 -4.49 -6.90 -15.03
CA ASN A 22 -5.64 -6.23 -14.41
C ASN A 22 -5.58 -6.29 -12.87
N SER A 23 -5.20 -7.44 -12.28
CA SER A 23 -5.04 -7.59 -10.82
C SER A 23 -3.97 -6.65 -10.28
N VAL A 24 -2.84 -6.50 -10.97
CA VAL A 24 -1.73 -5.62 -10.59
C VAL A 24 -2.16 -4.16 -10.59
N ASN A 25 -2.84 -3.71 -11.65
CA ASN A 25 -3.33 -2.34 -11.74
C ASN A 25 -4.33 -2.04 -10.62
N GLY A 26 -5.29 -2.95 -10.39
CA GLY A 26 -6.27 -2.79 -9.32
C GLY A 26 -5.65 -2.76 -7.92
N PHE A 27 -4.65 -3.61 -7.68
CA PHE A 27 -3.91 -3.65 -6.42
C PHE A 27 -3.09 -2.37 -6.20
N GLY A 28 -2.36 -1.89 -7.22
CA GLY A 28 -1.57 -0.67 -7.13
C GLY A 28 -2.41 0.59 -6.90
N ALA A 29 -3.55 0.69 -7.58
CA ALA A 29 -4.51 1.77 -7.36
C ALA A 29 -5.12 1.71 -5.96
N GLY A 30 -5.53 0.51 -5.49
CA GLY A 30 -6.06 0.29 -4.16
C GLY A 30 -5.06 0.63 -3.06
N PHE A 31 -3.79 0.27 -3.25
CA PHE A 31 -2.70 0.61 -2.33
C PHE A 31 -2.51 2.13 -2.23
N THR A 32 -2.48 2.83 -3.36
CA THR A 32 -2.38 4.29 -3.40
C THR A 32 -3.56 4.97 -2.71
N GLU A 33 -4.77 4.48 -2.95
CA GLU A 33 -5.99 5.00 -2.32
C GLU A 33 -5.99 4.78 -0.80
N LEU A 34 -5.55 3.60 -0.35
CA LEU A 34 -5.40 3.30 1.07
C LEU A 34 -4.48 4.31 1.76
N PHE A 35 -3.30 4.57 1.16
CA PHE A 35 -2.36 5.54 1.72
C PHE A 35 -2.89 6.97 1.68
N ASN A 36 -3.53 7.37 0.59
CA ASN A 36 -4.16 8.69 0.52
C ASN A 36 -5.20 8.88 1.64
N LYS A 37 -6.02 7.87 1.91
CA LYS A 37 -6.99 7.90 3.03
C LYS A 37 -6.31 7.96 4.39
N GLN A 38 -5.25 7.17 4.61
CA GLN A 38 -4.52 7.18 5.88
C GLN A 38 -3.92 8.55 6.20
N PHE A 39 -3.42 9.25 5.19
CA PHE A 39 -2.77 10.55 5.39
C PHE A 39 -3.70 11.75 5.21
N SER A 40 -4.91 11.57 4.67
CA SER A 40 -5.91 12.64 4.55
C SER A 40 -6.36 13.22 5.92
N ASN A 41 -6.17 12.44 6.98
CA ASN A 41 -6.50 12.86 8.35
C ASN A 41 -5.41 13.71 9.02
N LEU A 42 -4.23 13.82 8.41
CA LEU A 42 -3.17 14.68 8.91
C LEU A 42 -3.27 16.08 8.29
N ALA A 43 -2.99 17.08 9.11
CA ALA A 43 -2.97 18.46 8.62
C ALA A 43 -1.81 18.64 7.60
N PRO A 44 -2.06 19.24 6.43
CA PRO A 44 -1.07 19.36 5.36
C PRO A 44 0.10 20.29 5.69
N ASN A 45 -0.02 21.08 6.76
CA ASN A 45 0.99 21.99 7.26
C ASN A 45 1.84 21.41 8.39
N VAL A 46 1.71 20.12 8.70
CA VAL A 46 2.47 19.42 9.73
C VAL A 46 3.68 18.71 9.12
N MET A 47 4.82 18.83 9.76
CA MET A 47 6.02 18.07 9.49
C MET A 47 6.51 17.34 10.74
N PHE A 48 7.14 16.19 10.52
CA PHE A 48 7.70 15.35 11.57
C PHE A 48 9.20 15.63 11.68
N VAL A 49 9.64 16.07 12.83
CA VAL A 49 11.06 16.27 13.13
C VAL A 49 11.49 15.19 14.12
N THR A 50 12.46 14.38 13.72
CA THR A 50 13.01 13.28 14.53
C THR A 50 14.51 13.42 14.70
N SER A 51 15.11 12.77 15.69
CA SER A 51 16.56 12.63 15.70
C SER A 51 17.03 11.77 14.51
N SER A 52 18.20 12.05 13.93
CA SER A 52 18.71 11.35 12.73
C SER A 52 18.73 9.81 12.86
N GLN A 53 18.88 9.29 14.07
CA GLN A 53 18.86 7.86 14.35
C GLN A 53 17.53 7.13 14.06
N GLN A 54 16.38 7.78 14.29
CA GLN A 54 15.08 7.15 14.07
C GLN A 54 14.78 6.97 12.60
N GLN A 55 15.42 7.72 11.72
CA GLN A 55 15.22 7.64 10.27
C GLN A 55 16.03 6.50 9.64
N GLU A 56 17.24 6.22 10.15
CA GLU A 56 18.12 5.15 9.64
C GLU A 56 17.70 3.74 10.13
N GLY A 57 17.04 3.65 11.29
CA GLY A 57 16.62 2.37 11.89
C GLY A 57 15.44 1.64 11.22
N ARG A 58 14.79 2.24 10.23
CA ARG A 58 13.61 1.63 9.57
C ARG A 58 13.90 0.69 8.40
N GLY A 59 15.15 0.48 7.98
CA GLY A 59 15.46 -0.31 6.79
C GLY A 59 16.75 -1.13 6.79
N GLY A 60 17.51 -1.20 7.89
CA GLY A 60 18.76 -1.96 7.96
C GLY A 60 18.63 -3.30 8.69
N PRO A 61 19.54 -4.27 8.43
CA PRO A 61 19.55 -5.53 9.18
C PRO A 61 19.82 -5.28 10.66
N ALA A 62 19.03 -5.91 11.52
CA ALA A 62 18.93 -5.75 12.99
C ALA A 62 20.18 -6.12 13.80
N SER A 63 21.41 -5.98 13.30
CA SER A 63 22.63 -6.55 13.90
C SER A 63 23.66 -5.55 14.42
N ALA A 64 23.43 -4.23 14.31
CA ALA A 64 24.34 -3.23 14.91
C ALA A 64 23.55 -2.26 15.79
N PRO A 65 24.01 -1.93 17.02
CA PRO A 65 23.41 -0.86 17.79
C PRO A 65 23.54 0.45 17.00
N PRO A 66 22.45 1.23 16.91
CA PRO A 66 22.47 2.49 16.15
C PRO A 66 23.51 3.43 16.78
N PRO A 67 24.23 4.23 15.96
CA PRO A 67 25.19 5.21 16.45
C PRO A 67 24.45 6.26 17.32
N PRO A 68 25.09 6.86 18.35
CA PRO A 68 24.45 7.80 19.24
C PRO A 68 23.91 9.03 18.49
N ALA A 69 22.68 9.47 18.81
CA ALA A 69 22.05 10.63 18.20
C ALA A 69 22.94 11.86 18.41
N LYS A 70 23.31 12.55 17.34
CA LYS A 70 24.11 13.78 17.44
C LYS A 70 23.31 14.91 18.09
N ILE A 71 21.99 14.93 17.87
CA ILE A 71 21.09 15.93 18.46
C ILE A 71 19.96 15.21 19.19
N THR A 72 19.80 15.58 20.48
CA THR A 72 18.69 15.13 21.30
C THR A 72 17.57 16.16 21.22
N LEU A 73 16.37 15.73 20.87
CA LEU A 73 15.20 16.59 20.88
C LEU A 73 14.78 16.89 22.30
N ASN A 74 14.97 18.15 22.72
CA ASN A 74 14.68 18.63 24.06
C ASN A 74 13.97 19.99 24.00
N ALA A 75 13.67 20.57 25.17
CA ALA A 75 12.97 21.85 25.24
C ALA A 75 13.74 23.02 24.55
N ALA A 76 15.09 22.98 24.51
CA ALA A 76 15.87 23.98 23.80
C ALA A 76 15.69 23.92 22.29
N VAL A 77 15.63 22.70 21.73
CA VAL A 77 15.35 22.48 20.30
C VAL A 77 13.93 22.96 19.97
N ILE A 78 12.94 22.62 20.81
CA ILE A 78 11.55 23.09 20.64
C ILE A 78 11.48 24.60 20.56
N ASN A 79 12.06 25.31 21.57
CA ASN A 79 12.03 26.77 21.64
C ASN A 79 12.70 27.41 20.42
N ARG A 80 13.80 26.80 19.94
CA ARG A 80 14.50 27.30 18.77
C ARG A 80 13.73 27.11 17.48
N ILE A 81 13.08 25.95 17.29
CA ILE A 81 12.23 25.72 16.12
C ILE A 81 10.98 26.60 16.18
N ASN A 82 10.38 26.74 17.35
CA ASN A 82 9.18 27.57 17.54
C ASN A 82 9.44 29.07 17.28
N SER A 83 10.69 29.54 17.43
CA SER A 83 11.08 30.90 17.10
C SER A 83 11.34 31.18 15.62
N LEU A 84 11.27 30.15 14.76
CA LEU A 84 11.48 30.30 13.32
C LEU A 84 10.31 31.03 12.64
N PRO A 85 10.58 31.79 11.58
CA PRO A 85 9.50 32.39 10.79
C PRO A 85 8.61 31.32 10.17
N PHE A 86 7.30 31.62 10.11
CA PHE A 86 6.25 30.74 9.56
C PHE A 86 5.98 29.44 10.36
N VAL A 87 6.61 29.20 11.49
CA VAL A 87 6.21 28.19 12.45
C VAL A 87 5.04 28.74 13.27
N ASP A 88 4.01 27.93 13.46
CA ASP A 88 2.83 28.23 14.27
C ASP A 88 2.96 27.59 15.66
N ASP A 89 3.28 26.30 15.69
CA ASP A 89 3.46 25.54 16.93
C ASP A 89 4.44 24.37 16.75
N VAL A 90 5.01 23.92 17.86
CA VAL A 90 5.86 22.71 17.93
C VAL A 90 5.32 21.81 19.04
N VAL A 91 4.79 20.65 18.66
CA VAL A 91 4.17 19.70 19.58
C VAL A 91 5.10 18.52 19.82
N PRO A 92 5.72 18.41 21.00
CA PRO A 92 6.58 17.29 21.34
C PRO A 92 5.78 16.03 21.62
N THR A 93 6.35 14.87 21.26
CA THR A 93 5.74 13.57 21.52
C THR A 93 6.76 12.54 21.97
N TYR A 94 6.29 11.60 22.80
CA TYR A 94 6.96 10.33 23.06
C TYR A 94 6.19 9.22 22.39
N GLN A 95 6.90 8.26 21.83
CA GLN A 95 6.31 7.10 21.17
C GLN A 95 6.99 5.83 21.65
N SER A 96 6.20 4.80 21.91
CA SER A 96 6.69 3.47 22.26
C SER A 96 5.59 2.42 22.06
N GLN A 97 5.91 1.18 22.39
CA GLN A 97 4.93 0.11 22.55
C GLN A 97 4.80 -0.21 24.03
N ILE A 98 3.57 -0.39 24.49
CA ILE A 98 3.23 -0.75 25.85
C ILE A 98 2.26 -1.94 25.86
N GLU A 99 2.25 -2.67 26.95
CA GLU A 99 1.23 -3.67 27.21
C GLU A 99 0.09 -3.07 28.03
N ILE A 100 -1.15 -3.25 27.54
CA ILE A 100 -2.34 -2.87 28.27
C ILE A 100 -3.00 -4.12 28.82
N HIS A 101 -3.21 -4.12 30.11
CA HIS A 101 -3.94 -5.15 30.82
C HIS A 101 -5.35 -4.67 31.14
N SER A 102 -6.34 -5.35 30.57
CA SER A 102 -7.77 -5.10 30.80
C SER A 102 -8.48 -6.38 31.19
N LYS A 103 -9.04 -6.42 32.39
CA LYS A 103 -9.69 -7.62 32.96
C LYS A 103 -8.72 -8.83 32.93
N SER A 104 -8.98 -9.80 32.07
CA SER A 104 -8.16 -11.04 31.91
C SER A 104 -7.37 -11.09 30.61
N ASP A 105 -7.39 -10.03 29.79
CA ASP A 105 -6.71 -10.01 28.48
C ASP A 105 -5.61 -8.96 28.46
N THR A 106 -4.53 -9.23 27.73
CA THR A 106 -3.38 -8.33 27.58
C THR A 106 -3.12 -8.10 26.11
N ARG A 107 -2.83 -6.86 25.74
CA ARG A 107 -2.51 -6.48 24.37
C ARG A 107 -1.35 -5.49 24.31
N THR A 108 -0.44 -5.73 23.36
CA THR A 108 0.60 -4.75 23.02
C THR A 108 0.00 -3.74 22.04
N VAL A 109 0.11 -2.47 22.38
CA VAL A 109 -0.41 -1.35 21.60
C VAL A 109 0.63 -0.24 21.48
N SER A 110 0.52 0.60 20.47
CA SER A 110 1.33 1.81 20.36
C SER A 110 0.83 2.86 21.35
N VAL A 111 1.75 3.54 22.03
CA VAL A 111 1.44 4.69 22.87
C VAL A 111 2.00 5.97 22.25
N PHE A 112 1.16 6.98 22.15
CA PHE A 112 1.54 8.35 21.83
C PHE A 112 1.33 9.20 23.07
N SER A 113 2.42 9.79 23.56
CA SER A 113 2.34 10.73 24.66
C SER A 113 2.48 12.14 24.10
N VAL A 114 1.42 12.90 24.22
CA VAL A 114 1.28 14.24 23.63
C VAL A 114 0.33 15.07 24.48
N ASP A 115 0.38 16.38 24.34
CA ASP A 115 -0.63 17.27 24.93
C ASP A 115 -1.99 17.02 24.22
N PRO A 116 -3.03 16.55 24.94
CA PRO A 116 -4.31 16.24 24.34
C PRO A 116 -5.04 17.43 23.69
N GLU A 117 -4.76 18.67 24.14
CA GLU A 117 -5.32 19.87 23.54
C GLU A 117 -4.77 20.13 22.13
N LYS A 118 -3.53 19.72 21.90
CA LYS A 118 -2.85 19.90 20.63
C LYS A 118 -3.12 18.79 19.59
N LEU A 119 -3.82 17.74 19.99
CA LEU A 119 -4.18 16.62 19.08
C LEU A 119 -4.94 17.07 17.83
N LYS A 120 -5.87 18.02 18.00
CA LYS A 120 -6.64 18.55 16.86
C LYS A 120 -5.81 19.38 15.87
N ILE A 121 -4.68 19.92 16.32
CA ILE A 121 -3.75 20.63 15.43
C ILE A 121 -3.06 19.63 14.50
N ILE A 122 -2.70 18.46 15.04
CA ILE A 122 -2.01 17.40 14.30
C ILE A 122 -3.00 16.59 13.43
N SER A 123 -4.16 16.25 14.01
CA SER A 123 -5.22 15.46 13.36
C SER A 123 -6.58 16.15 13.51
N PRO A 124 -6.91 17.10 12.63
CA PRO A 124 -8.15 17.88 12.72
C PRO A 124 -9.43 17.06 12.64
N THR A 125 -9.37 15.89 12.00
CA THR A 125 -10.50 14.97 11.78
C THR A 125 -10.71 13.98 12.91
N LEU A 126 -9.89 14.01 13.98
CA LEU A 126 -10.03 13.11 15.11
C LEU A 126 -11.33 13.42 15.88
N GLU A 127 -12.24 12.46 15.88
CA GLU A 127 -13.50 12.49 16.61
C GLU A 127 -13.52 11.45 17.71
N TYR A 128 -14.39 11.66 18.70
CA TYR A 128 -14.53 10.77 19.85
C TYR A 128 -15.96 10.21 19.93
N GLU A 129 -16.09 9.05 20.59
CA GLU A 129 -17.39 8.46 20.88
C GLU A 129 -18.19 9.32 21.87
N PRO A 130 -19.55 9.25 21.85
CA PRO A 130 -20.39 9.96 22.80
C PRO A 130 -20.05 9.62 24.26
N GLY A 131 -20.05 10.62 25.13
CA GLY A 131 -19.67 10.49 26.54
C GLY A 131 -18.16 10.61 26.83
N SER A 132 -17.33 10.72 25.80
CA SER A 132 -15.89 10.94 25.94
C SER A 132 -15.59 12.36 26.46
N THR A 133 -14.64 12.46 27.39
CA THR A 133 -14.17 13.74 27.95
C THR A 133 -12.67 13.81 27.87
N ILE A 134 -12.14 14.84 27.20
CA ILE A 134 -10.70 15.06 27.16
C ILE A 134 -10.29 15.80 28.44
N ARG A 135 -9.29 15.27 29.14
CA ARG A 135 -8.74 15.84 30.38
C ARG A 135 -7.25 16.09 30.22
N PRO A 136 -6.85 17.25 29.69
CA PRO A 136 -5.47 17.51 29.34
C PRO A 136 -4.49 17.47 30.53
N ASN A 137 -4.92 17.95 31.68
CA ASN A 137 -4.09 18.06 32.89
C ASN A 137 -4.21 16.85 33.83
N ASP A 138 -5.01 15.83 33.48
CA ASP A 138 -5.16 14.65 34.31
C ASP A 138 -4.06 13.62 33.97
N PRO A 139 -3.09 13.35 34.87
CA PRO A 139 -2.03 12.42 34.60
C PRO A 139 -2.48 10.96 34.56
N SER A 140 -3.72 10.69 34.97
CA SER A 140 -4.32 9.35 34.97
C SER A 140 -5.26 9.14 33.80
N ALA A 141 -5.53 10.17 32.98
CA ALA A 141 -6.39 10.06 31.83
C ALA A 141 -5.68 9.38 30.65
N ILE A 142 -6.40 8.49 29.98
CA ILE A 142 -5.97 7.87 28.73
C ILE A 142 -7.10 7.95 27.70
N ILE A 143 -6.72 8.27 26.46
CA ILE A 143 -7.59 8.20 25.29
C ILE A 143 -7.25 6.90 24.58
N VAL A 144 -8.24 6.09 24.28
CA VAL A 144 -8.06 4.79 23.62
C VAL A 144 -8.63 4.89 22.20
N ALA A 145 -7.87 4.50 21.20
CA ALA A 145 -8.38 4.50 19.84
C ALA A 145 -9.32 3.32 19.57
N HIS A 146 -10.08 3.42 18.48
CA HIS A 146 -11.19 2.51 18.17
C HIS A 146 -10.81 1.03 18.17
N ASP A 147 -9.75 0.64 17.45
CA ASP A 147 -9.36 -0.77 17.26
C ASP A 147 -8.69 -1.36 18.51
N VAL A 148 -8.21 -0.49 19.41
CA VAL A 148 -7.76 -0.93 20.73
C VAL A 148 -8.95 -1.20 21.64
N ALA A 149 -9.96 -0.30 21.64
CA ALA A 149 -11.17 -0.48 22.43
C ALA A 149 -12.01 -1.64 21.90
N ASN A 150 -12.19 -1.72 20.59
CA ASN A 150 -13.00 -2.70 19.87
C ASN A 150 -12.14 -3.49 18.87
N PRO A 151 -11.41 -4.52 19.29
CA PRO A 151 -10.51 -5.27 18.42
C PRO A 151 -11.25 -5.91 17.25
N PRO A 152 -10.77 -5.75 16.01
CA PRO A 152 -11.39 -6.38 14.86
C PRO A 152 -11.45 -7.90 15.03
N GLY A 153 -12.64 -8.47 14.77
CA GLY A 153 -12.90 -9.91 14.89
C GLY A 153 -13.29 -10.39 16.30
N LYS A 154 -13.40 -9.51 17.30
CA LYS A 154 -13.99 -9.83 18.61
C LYS A 154 -15.36 -9.16 18.75
N ASN A 155 -16.37 -9.89 19.23
CA ASN A 155 -17.71 -9.38 19.45
C ASN A 155 -17.88 -8.63 20.79
N THR A 156 -16.83 -8.54 21.59
CA THR A 156 -16.84 -7.88 22.90
C THR A 156 -15.79 -6.80 22.95
N ALA A 157 -16.16 -5.62 23.45
CA ALA A 157 -15.23 -4.54 23.70
C ALA A 157 -14.13 -5.00 24.68
N PHE A 158 -12.89 -4.75 24.33
CA PHE A 158 -11.73 -5.02 25.18
C PHE A 158 -11.60 -3.96 26.26
N ILE A 159 -11.91 -2.70 25.93
CA ILE A 159 -11.86 -1.56 26.84
C ILE A 159 -13.14 -0.75 26.70
N SER A 160 -13.69 -0.30 27.83
CA SER A 160 -14.88 0.55 27.89
C SER A 160 -14.58 1.91 28.51
N LEU A 161 -15.38 2.91 28.15
CA LEU A 161 -15.27 4.25 28.73
C LEU A 161 -15.43 4.21 30.27
N GLY A 162 -14.61 4.96 30.99
CA GLY A 162 -14.59 5.00 32.45
C GLY A 162 -13.84 3.82 33.13
N GLN A 163 -13.39 2.83 32.37
CA GLN A 163 -12.67 1.69 32.90
C GLN A 163 -11.25 2.08 33.32
N THR A 164 -10.76 1.49 34.42
CA THR A 164 -9.35 1.58 34.80
C THR A 164 -8.58 0.44 34.14
N ILE A 165 -7.49 0.77 33.49
CA ILE A 165 -6.56 -0.15 32.82
C ILE A 165 -5.16 0.05 33.35
N ARG A 166 -4.33 -1.02 33.33
CA ARG A 166 -2.92 -0.93 33.66
C ARG A 166 -2.10 -0.95 32.38
N ALA A 167 -1.25 0.05 32.21
CA ALA A 167 -0.27 0.15 31.15
C ALA A 167 1.12 -0.22 31.68
N THR A 168 1.80 -1.14 31.03
CA THR A 168 3.14 -1.63 31.42
C THR A 168 4.12 -1.38 30.28
N TYR A 169 5.24 -0.77 30.58
CA TYR A 169 6.35 -0.56 29.66
C TYR A 169 7.54 -1.38 30.10
N SER A 170 8.00 -2.27 29.23
CA SER A 170 9.18 -3.11 29.50
C SER A 170 10.39 -2.53 28.77
N PHE A 171 11.47 -2.33 29.44
CA PHE A 171 12.72 -1.79 28.91
C PHE A 171 13.94 -2.49 29.49
N VAL A 172 15.07 -2.40 28.77
CA VAL A 172 16.37 -2.88 29.28
C VAL A 172 17.04 -1.69 29.98
N ASP A 173 17.32 -1.85 31.26
CA ASP A 173 18.06 -0.85 32.05
C ASP A 173 19.49 -0.73 31.47
N PRO A 174 19.90 0.47 31.02
CA PRO A 174 21.21 0.66 30.41
C PRO A 174 22.39 0.42 31.38
N ASP A 175 22.17 0.59 32.69
CA ASP A 175 23.23 0.45 33.69
C ASP A 175 23.41 -0.99 34.10
N THR A 176 22.35 -1.79 34.16
CA THR A 176 22.38 -3.15 34.68
C THR A 176 22.22 -4.25 33.60
N GLY A 177 21.80 -3.87 32.38
CA GLY A 177 21.47 -4.79 31.28
C GLY A 177 20.27 -5.71 31.58
N LYS A 178 19.55 -5.49 32.68
CA LYS A 178 18.38 -6.30 33.06
C LYS A 178 17.10 -5.70 32.53
N GLN A 179 16.16 -6.57 32.19
CA GLN A 179 14.82 -6.16 31.84
C GLN A 179 14.11 -5.61 33.09
N LYS A 180 13.57 -4.41 32.98
CA LYS A 180 12.74 -3.74 33.99
C LYS A 180 11.38 -3.41 33.39
N GLU A 181 10.39 -3.32 34.26
CA GLU A 181 9.03 -2.96 33.91
C GLU A 181 8.57 -1.73 34.73
N GLU A 182 8.01 -0.78 34.04
CA GLU A 182 7.34 0.36 34.65
C GLU A 182 5.85 0.24 34.36
N SER A 183 5.00 0.40 35.38
CA SER A 183 3.55 0.25 35.21
C SER A 183 2.79 1.41 35.86
N LYS A 184 1.69 1.83 35.20
CA LYS A 184 0.82 2.88 35.69
C LYS A 184 -0.64 2.56 35.36
N ASN A 185 -1.52 2.89 36.30
CA ASN A 185 -2.95 2.76 36.09
C ASN A 185 -3.50 4.03 35.45
N PHE A 186 -4.36 3.85 34.46
CA PHE A 186 -5.02 4.95 33.74
C PHE A 186 -6.56 4.71 33.74
N VAL A 187 -7.29 5.81 33.73
CA VAL A 187 -8.76 5.80 33.54
C VAL A 187 -9.06 6.18 32.09
N VAL A 188 -9.85 5.39 31.41
CA VAL A 188 -10.26 5.64 30.02
C VAL A 188 -11.27 6.79 30.01
N THR A 189 -10.85 7.96 29.59
CA THR A 189 -11.67 9.17 29.56
C THR A 189 -12.29 9.45 28.20
N ALA A 190 -11.70 8.91 27.13
CA ALA A 190 -12.21 9.06 25.78
C ALA A 190 -11.89 7.81 24.95
N ILE A 191 -12.80 7.49 24.01
CA ILE A 191 -12.60 6.50 22.97
C ILE A 191 -12.68 7.21 21.63
N GLY A 192 -11.62 7.07 20.81
CA GLY A 192 -11.58 7.63 19.46
C GLY A 192 -12.54 6.90 18.53
N LYS A 193 -13.15 7.62 17.59
CA LYS A 193 -13.84 6.98 16.46
C LYS A 193 -12.81 6.43 15.47
N GLN A 194 -13.23 5.45 14.68
CA GLN A 194 -12.40 4.88 13.65
C GLN A 194 -12.01 5.94 12.61
N THR A 195 -10.71 6.14 12.42
CA THR A 195 -10.17 7.12 11.47
C THR A 195 -9.83 6.48 10.13
N GLY A 196 -9.71 5.14 10.08
CA GLY A 196 -9.20 4.39 8.94
C GLY A 196 -7.68 4.42 8.83
N ASN A 197 -6.98 5.08 9.77
CA ASN A 197 -5.54 5.05 9.89
C ASN A 197 -5.12 4.03 10.97
N PRO A 198 -4.53 2.87 10.60
CA PRO A 198 -4.20 1.83 11.57
C PRO A 198 -3.19 2.27 12.62
N THR A 199 -2.35 3.26 12.32
CA THR A 199 -1.36 3.80 13.26
C THR A 199 -2.07 4.57 14.38
N ILE A 200 -3.12 5.31 14.05
CA ILE A 200 -3.93 6.04 15.01
C ILE A 200 -4.92 5.11 15.69
N ASP A 201 -5.61 4.26 14.91
CA ASP A 201 -6.70 3.40 15.39
C ASP A 201 -6.21 2.28 16.32
N ASN A 202 -4.92 1.88 16.25
CA ASN A 202 -4.28 0.92 17.14
C ASN A 202 -3.39 1.57 18.23
N ALA A 203 -3.65 2.83 18.55
CA ALA A 203 -2.85 3.54 19.53
C ALA A 203 -3.64 3.94 20.76
N VAL A 204 -2.91 4.24 21.83
CA VAL A 204 -3.45 4.94 22.98
C VAL A 204 -2.71 6.25 23.17
N ILE A 205 -3.40 7.26 23.68
CA ILE A 205 -2.85 8.59 23.86
C ILE A 205 -2.90 8.94 25.33
N ILE A 206 -1.76 9.34 25.86
CA ILE A 206 -1.59 9.76 27.26
C ILE A 206 -0.98 11.16 27.31
N ASN A 207 -1.16 11.84 28.43
CA ASN A 207 -0.55 13.13 28.67
C ASN A 207 0.99 13.07 28.59
N LEU A 208 1.63 14.12 28.07
CA LEU A 208 3.07 14.20 27.85
C LEU A 208 3.89 13.89 29.11
N ASN A 209 3.48 14.43 30.27
CA ASN A 209 4.18 14.18 31.53
C ASN A 209 4.06 12.72 31.98
N SER A 210 2.89 12.12 31.79
CA SER A 210 2.66 10.70 32.13
C SER A 210 3.50 9.80 31.26
N GLY A 211 3.66 10.13 29.97
CA GLY A 211 4.51 9.36 29.08
C GLY A 211 5.99 9.52 29.38
N ASN A 212 6.44 10.72 29.75
CA ASN A 212 7.84 10.93 30.16
C ASN A 212 8.23 10.02 31.33
N ILE A 213 7.32 9.86 32.32
CA ILE A 213 7.55 9.01 33.50
C ILE A 213 7.45 7.53 33.10
N LEU A 214 6.34 7.11 32.50
CA LEU A 214 6.08 5.71 32.16
C LEU A 214 7.14 5.13 31.20
N LEU A 215 7.54 5.91 30.19
CA LEU A 215 8.47 5.49 29.16
C LEU A 215 9.94 5.79 29.49
N GLN A 216 10.22 6.32 30.67
CA GLN A 216 11.58 6.66 31.15
C GLN A 216 12.38 7.55 30.17
N LYS A 217 11.72 8.56 29.56
CA LYS A 217 12.30 9.35 28.47
C LYS A 217 13.22 10.49 28.92
N SER A 218 13.21 10.85 30.21
CA SER A 218 14.08 11.92 30.77
C SER A 218 14.03 13.24 29.99
N ASN A 219 12.84 13.64 29.54
CA ASN A 219 12.58 14.83 28.72
C ASN A 219 13.30 14.85 27.34
N LYS A 220 13.65 13.68 26.82
CA LYS A 220 14.16 13.50 25.45
C LYS A 220 13.03 13.04 24.56
N TYR A 221 12.54 13.94 23.70
CA TYR A 221 11.42 13.66 22.81
C TYR A 221 11.82 12.74 21.66
N ASP A 222 10.89 11.90 21.22
CA ASP A 222 11.11 11.00 20.09
C ASP A 222 10.80 11.73 18.76
N THR A 223 9.73 12.53 18.74
CA THR A 223 9.28 13.27 17.56
C THR A 223 8.74 14.63 17.98
N LEU A 224 8.99 15.63 17.15
CA LEU A 224 8.34 16.93 17.25
C LEU A 224 7.44 17.10 16.02
N PHE A 225 6.15 17.29 16.24
CA PHE A 225 5.25 17.73 15.20
C PHE A 225 5.38 19.25 15.07
N THR A 226 6.06 19.70 14.04
CA THR A 226 6.22 21.11 13.75
C THR A 226 5.10 21.54 12.80
N VAL A 227 4.33 22.52 13.22
CA VAL A 227 3.16 23.02 12.50
C VAL A 227 3.56 24.34 11.82
N ALA A 228 3.52 24.38 10.51
CA ALA A 228 3.68 25.62 9.76
C ALA A 228 2.35 26.40 9.71
N ARG A 229 2.41 27.72 9.58
CA ARG A 229 1.22 28.58 9.49
C ARG A 229 0.30 28.21 8.32
N SER A 230 0.85 27.67 7.23
CA SER A 230 0.09 27.06 6.15
C SER A 230 0.94 26.05 5.38
N GLY A 231 0.29 25.17 4.57
CA GLY A 231 0.98 24.16 3.79
C GLY A 231 2.04 24.72 2.83
N GLN A 232 1.84 25.93 2.30
CA GLN A 232 2.79 26.57 1.39
C GLN A 232 4.14 26.93 2.04
N PHE A 233 4.17 27.08 3.37
CA PHE A 233 5.39 27.43 4.10
C PHE A 233 6.17 26.21 4.61
N VAL A 234 5.64 25.00 4.48
CA VAL A 234 6.29 23.76 4.95
C VAL A 234 7.70 23.62 4.39
N GLY A 235 7.88 23.79 3.07
CA GLY A 235 9.20 23.71 2.45
C GLY A 235 10.18 24.80 2.89
N GLN A 236 9.69 25.98 3.29
CA GLN A 236 10.52 27.05 3.81
C GLN A 236 10.94 26.77 5.24
N VAL A 237 10.02 26.34 6.10
CA VAL A 237 10.31 25.93 7.48
C VAL A 237 11.29 24.75 7.49
N GLU A 238 11.13 23.77 6.59
CA GLU A 238 12.08 22.67 6.44
C GLU A 238 13.51 23.18 6.14
N LYS A 239 13.65 24.10 5.19
CA LYS A 239 14.96 24.69 4.85
C LYS A 239 15.58 25.44 6.03
N GLU A 240 14.79 26.19 6.80
CA GLU A 240 15.24 26.90 8.00
C GLU A 240 15.74 25.90 9.07
N ILE A 241 14.99 24.83 9.35
CA ILE A 241 15.42 23.81 10.32
C ILE A 241 16.68 23.10 9.83
N ARG A 242 16.79 22.78 8.54
CA ARG A 242 18.00 22.19 7.96
C ARG A 242 19.19 23.13 7.99
N SER A 243 18.99 24.45 7.88
CA SER A 243 20.08 25.42 8.02
C SER A 243 20.64 25.46 9.43
N LEU A 244 19.82 25.19 10.46
CA LEU A 244 20.21 25.17 11.86
C LEU A 244 20.92 23.89 12.30
N TYR A 245 20.44 22.77 11.80
CA TYR A 245 20.80 21.43 12.31
C TYR A 245 21.41 20.49 11.26
N GLY A 246 21.42 20.89 9.98
CA GLY A 246 21.93 20.06 8.89
C GLY A 246 21.19 18.74 8.75
N ASN A 247 21.97 17.66 8.59
CA ASN A 247 21.48 16.30 8.51
C ASN A 247 21.44 15.57 9.87
N ASP A 248 21.75 16.27 10.96
CA ASP A 248 21.73 15.70 12.31
C ASP A 248 20.30 15.60 12.88
N ILE A 249 19.33 16.14 12.15
CA ILE A 249 17.90 16.04 12.41
C ILE A 249 17.20 15.44 11.18
N GLY A 250 16.31 14.48 11.39
CA GLY A 250 15.42 13.94 10.38
C GLY A 250 14.19 14.81 10.23
N ILE A 251 13.87 15.25 9.01
CA ILE A 251 12.65 16.00 8.73
C ILE A 251 11.87 15.22 7.67
N THR A 252 10.62 14.90 7.98
CA THR A 252 9.70 14.26 7.07
C THR A 252 8.44 15.10 6.94
N THR A 253 8.19 15.64 5.76
CA THR A 253 6.95 16.32 5.44
C THR A 253 5.90 15.33 4.93
N LEU A 254 4.62 15.67 5.06
CA LEU A 254 3.55 14.85 4.50
C LEU A 254 3.73 14.64 2.99
N GLU A 255 4.15 15.69 2.28
CA GLU A 255 4.41 15.62 0.84
C GLU A 255 5.56 14.64 0.51
N ALA A 256 6.68 14.70 1.26
CA ALA A 256 7.81 13.79 1.09
C ALA A 256 7.38 12.33 1.37
N LEU A 257 6.57 12.11 2.40
CA LEU A 257 6.03 10.79 2.73
C LEU A 257 5.16 10.25 1.61
N LEU A 258 4.20 11.05 1.12
CA LEU A 258 3.34 10.66 0.00
C LEU A 258 4.14 10.42 -1.29
N LYS A 259 5.20 11.21 -1.53
CA LYS A 259 6.12 10.99 -2.65
C LYS A 259 6.82 9.63 -2.54
N THR A 260 7.39 9.32 -1.37
CA THR A 260 8.05 8.02 -1.13
C THR A 260 7.08 6.84 -1.35
N VAL A 261 5.84 6.95 -0.86
CA VAL A 261 4.81 5.92 -1.09
C VAL A 261 4.51 5.77 -2.57
N ARG A 262 4.36 6.88 -3.31
CA ARG A 262 4.12 6.84 -4.76
C ARG A 262 5.29 6.19 -5.52
N GLU A 263 6.52 6.56 -5.19
CA GLU A 263 7.74 6.00 -5.82
C GLU A 263 7.86 4.50 -5.53
N PHE A 264 7.62 4.09 -4.28
CA PHE A 264 7.60 2.68 -3.90
C PHE A 264 6.53 1.89 -4.65
N THR A 265 5.30 2.42 -4.71
CA THR A 265 4.19 1.80 -5.45
C THR A 265 4.47 1.74 -6.94
N ALA A 266 5.05 2.80 -7.53
CA ALA A 266 5.46 2.82 -8.93
C ALA A 266 6.54 1.76 -9.21
N GLY A 267 7.50 1.57 -8.30
CA GLY A 267 8.52 0.53 -8.40
C GLY A 267 7.91 -0.87 -8.39
N ILE A 268 7.01 -1.15 -7.45
CA ILE A 268 6.29 -2.44 -7.40
C ILE A 268 5.47 -2.65 -8.67
N ASN A 269 4.70 -1.64 -9.09
CA ASN A 269 3.88 -1.73 -10.29
C ASN A 269 4.73 -2.00 -11.54
N SER A 270 5.89 -1.34 -11.67
CA SER A 270 6.82 -1.57 -12.80
C SER A 270 7.36 -2.99 -12.79
N PHE A 271 7.71 -3.53 -11.63
CA PHE A 271 8.18 -4.91 -11.48
C PHE A 271 7.08 -5.92 -11.88
N LEU A 272 5.88 -5.75 -11.34
CA LEU A 272 4.75 -6.62 -11.64
C LEU A 272 4.29 -6.48 -13.10
N LEU A 273 4.34 -5.26 -13.67
CA LEU A 273 4.09 -5.02 -15.09
C LEU A 273 5.08 -5.80 -15.97
N SER A 274 6.34 -5.86 -15.59
CA SER A 274 7.35 -6.64 -16.33
C SER A 274 6.97 -8.13 -16.38
N ILE A 275 6.50 -8.69 -15.27
CA ILE A 275 6.02 -10.09 -15.22
C ILE A 275 4.77 -10.27 -16.10
N ALA A 276 3.83 -9.32 -16.06
CA ALA A 276 2.63 -9.36 -16.87
C ALA A 276 2.93 -9.27 -18.37
N VAL A 277 3.89 -8.43 -18.77
CA VAL A 277 4.35 -8.32 -20.16
C VAL A 277 4.98 -9.64 -20.62
N ILE A 278 5.83 -10.27 -19.81
CA ILE A 278 6.39 -11.59 -20.12
C ILE A 278 5.28 -12.62 -20.30
N SER A 279 4.29 -12.62 -19.41
CA SER A 279 3.13 -13.52 -19.51
C SER A 279 2.31 -13.31 -20.79
N LEU A 280 2.12 -12.04 -21.19
CA LEU A 280 1.46 -11.71 -22.46
C LEU A 280 2.27 -12.14 -23.68
N ILE A 281 3.59 -12.01 -23.67
CA ILE A 281 4.48 -12.49 -24.74
C ILE A 281 4.35 -14.00 -24.87
N VAL A 282 4.35 -14.75 -23.76
CA VAL A 282 4.15 -16.20 -23.75
C VAL A 282 2.77 -16.54 -24.36
N GLY A 283 1.73 -15.79 -24.01
CA GLY A 283 0.40 -15.91 -24.62
C GLY A 283 0.43 -15.67 -26.13
N GLY A 284 1.15 -14.64 -26.60
CA GLY A 284 1.36 -14.35 -28.01
C GLY A 284 2.07 -15.48 -28.77
N VAL A 285 3.12 -16.05 -28.19
CA VAL A 285 3.82 -17.22 -28.75
C VAL A 285 2.87 -18.43 -28.82
N GLY A 286 2.01 -18.61 -27.81
CA GLY A 286 0.95 -19.63 -27.80
C GLY A 286 -0.04 -19.45 -28.97
N ILE A 287 -0.44 -18.22 -29.26
CA ILE A 287 -1.31 -17.90 -30.42
C ILE A 287 -0.60 -18.23 -31.72
N ILE A 288 0.66 -17.78 -31.91
CA ILE A 288 1.44 -18.08 -33.11
C ILE A 288 1.50 -19.59 -33.34
N THR A 289 1.89 -20.35 -32.32
CA THR A 289 2.05 -21.80 -32.41
C THR A 289 0.72 -22.51 -32.74
N THR A 290 -0.36 -22.10 -32.08
CA THR A 290 -1.70 -22.70 -32.27
C THR A 290 -2.21 -22.42 -33.67
N LEU A 291 -2.17 -21.17 -34.12
CA LEU A 291 -2.64 -20.82 -35.48
C LEU A 291 -1.75 -21.39 -36.56
N TYR A 292 -0.41 -21.42 -36.36
CA TYR A 292 0.51 -22.03 -37.30
C TYR A 292 0.23 -23.52 -37.52
N THR A 293 0.02 -24.26 -36.43
CA THR A 293 -0.38 -25.68 -36.51
C THR A 293 -1.75 -25.86 -37.16
N SER A 294 -2.70 -24.97 -36.86
CA SER A 294 -4.02 -24.95 -37.49
C SER A 294 -3.92 -24.76 -39.02
N VAL A 295 -3.04 -23.87 -39.47
CA VAL A 295 -2.75 -23.65 -40.90
C VAL A 295 -2.18 -24.92 -41.55
N ILE A 296 -1.22 -25.59 -40.93
CA ILE A 296 -0.62 -26.82 -41.45
C ILE A 296 -1.69 -27.92 -41.56
N GLU A 297 -2.49 -28.13 -40.52
CA GLU A 297 -3.58 -29.14 -40.51
C GLU A 297 -4.65 -28.88 -41.57
N ARG A 298 -4.89 -27.58 -41.92
CA ARG A 298 -5.90 -27.16 -42.91
C ARG A 298 -5.29 -26.78 -44.26
N THR A 299 -4.01 -27.09 -44.52
CA THR A 299 -3.33 -26.71 -45.75
C THR A 299 -4.10 -27.20 -47.00
N ARG A 300 -4.62 -28.42 -46.99
CA ARG A 300 -5.42 -28.98 -48.11
C ARG A 300 -6.75 -28.25 -48.32
N GLU A 301 -7.44 -27.86 -47.23
CA GLU A 301 -8.69 -27.07 -47.30
C GLU A 301 -8.39 -25.68 -47.90
N ILE A 302 -7.32 -25.03 -47.45
CA ILE A 302 -6.85 -23.72 -47.96
C ILE A 302 -6.49 -23.83 -49.44
N GLY A 303 -5.79 -24.90 -49.85
CA GLY A 303 -5.46 -25.17 -51.25
C GLY A 303 -6.68 -25.34 -52.13
N THR A 304 -7.72 -26.07 -51.67
CA THR A 304 -8.99 -26.23 -52.37
C THR A 304 -9.74 -24.91 -52.51
N LEU A 305 -9.83 -24.10 -51.43
CA LEU A 305 -10.47 -22.79 -51.47
C LEU A 305 -9.78 -21.86 -52.49
N LYS A 306 -8.47 -21.89 -52.56
CA LYS A 306 -7.73 -21.11 -53.56
C LYS A 306 -7.89 -21.62 -54.99
N ALA A 307 -7.99 -22.93 -55.16
CA ALA A 307 -8.20 -23.52 -56.48
C ALA A 307 -9.58 -23.16 -57.07
N ILE A 308 -10.60 -22.94 -56.25
CA ILE A 308 -11.93 -22.45 -56.67
C ILE A 308 -12.02 -20.91 -56.72
N GLY A 309 -10.87 -20.15 -56.56
CA GLY A 309 -10.79 -18.72 -56.80
C GLY A 309 -10.87 -17.83 -55.56
N THR A 310 -10.76 -18.35 -54.33
CA THR A 310 -10.73 -17.53 -53.11
C THR A 310 -9.47 -16.67 -53.08
N GLU A 311 -9.64 -15.35 -52.91
CA GLU A 311 -8.52 -14.41 -52.80
C GLU A 311 -7.68 -14.64 -51.55
N SER A 312 -6.38 -14.38 -51.65
CA SER A 312 -5.44 -14.49 -50.53
C SER A 312 -5.82 -13.60 -49.35
N LYS A 313 -6.46 -12.45 -49.61
CA LYS A 313 -6.96 -11.54 -48.58
C LYS A 313 -8.01 -12.17 -47.69
N ASN A 314 -8.96 -12.94 -48.29
CA ASN A 314 -10.04 -13.57 -47.55
C ASN A 314 -9.51 -14.67 -46.63
N ILE A 315 -8.46 -15.38 -47.04
CA ILE A 315 -7.80 -16.39 -46.19
C ILE A 315 -7.05 -15.69 -45.05
N LEU A 316 -6.37 -14.57 -45.32
CA LEU A 316 -5.71 -13.73 -44.29
C LEU A 316 -6.74 -13.30 -43.24
N PHE A 317 -7.86 -12.71 -43.67
CA PHE A 317 -8.91 -12.25 -42.76
C PHE A 317 -9.52 -13.37 -41.93
N LEU A 318 -9.69 -14.56 -42.51
CA LEU A 318 -10.24 -15.73 -41.79
C LEU A 318 -9.40 -16.05 -40.54
N PHE A 319 -8.07 -16.13 -40.69
CA PHE A 319 -7.16 -16.44 -39.58
C PHE A 319 -6.98 -15.24 -38.65
N LEU A 320 -7.07 -14.00 -39.14
CA LEU A 320 -7.04 -12.80 -38.27
C LEU A 320 -8.29 -12.70 -37.41
N ILE A 321 -9.46 -13.07 -37.93
CA ILE A 321 -10.70 -13.15 -37.15
C ILE A 321 -10.58 -14.24 -36.07
N GLU A 322 -9.97 -15.38 -36.38
CA GLU A 322 -9.72 -16.45 -35.41
C GLU A 322 -8.80 -15.95 -34.27
N ALA A 323 -7.71 -15.20 -34.60
CA ALA A 323 -6.84 -14.57 -33.63
C ALA A 323 -7.57 -13.50 -32.79
N LEU A 324 -8.39 -12.67 -33.44
CA LEU A 324 -9.21 -11.66 -32.79
C LEU A 324 -10.17 -12.29 -31.77
N LEU A 325 -10.88 -13.35 -32.15
CA LEU A 325 -11.81 -14.06 -31.26
C LEU A 325 -11.10 -14.64 -30.04
N ILE A 326 -9.92 -15.25 -30.23
CA ILE A 326 -9.08 -15.75 -29.13
C ILE A 326 -8.71 -14.59 -28.20
N GLY A 327 -8.28 -13.46 -28.78
CA GLY A 327 -7.92 -12.26 -28.03
C GLY A 327 -9.08 -11.67 -27.24
N VAL A 328 -10.25 -11.49 -27.88
CA VAL A 328 -11.44 -10.92 -27.24
C VAL A 328 -11.93 -11.80 -26.09
N ILE A 329 -12.06 -13.11 -26.33
CA ILE A 329 -12.50 -14.05 -25.31
C ILE A 329 -11.48 -14.12 -24.17
N GLY A 330 -10.17 -14.27 -24.49
CA GLY A 330 -9.10 -14.34 -23.51
C GLY A 330 -8.98 -13.08 -22.67
N ALA A 331 -9.01 -11.89 -23.30
CA ALA A 331 -8.95 -10.60 -22.58
C ALA A 331 -10.17 -10.38 -21.68
N THR A 332 -11.38 -10.71 -22.16
CA THR A 332 -12.61 -10.55 -21.37
C THR A 332 -12.63 -11.47 -20.15
N LEU A 333 -12.30 -12.76 -20.35
CA LEU A 333 -12.17 -13.71 -19.25
C LEU A 333 -11.02 -13.32 -18.31
N GLY A 334 -9.95 -12.75 -18.85
CA GLY A 334 -8.83 -12.25 -18.07
C GLY A 334 -9.20 -11.03 -17.21
N LEU A 335 -9.99 -10.10 -17.72
CA LEU A 335 -10.51 -9.00 -16.90
C LEU A 335 -11.36 -9.53 -15.72
N LEU A 336 -12.27 -10.47 -15.98
CA LEU A 336 -13.09 -11.07 -14.93
C LEU A 336 -12.23 -11.84 -13.91
N GLY A 337 -11.26 -12.63 -14.40
CA GLY A 337 -10.30 -13.33 -13.54
C GLY A 337 -9.43 -12.39 -12.73
N GLY A 338 -9.03 -11.25 -13.32
CA GLY A 338 -8.25 -10.22 -12.66
C GLY A 338 -9.01 -9.48 -11.55
N LEU A 339 -10.30 -9.22 -11.76
CA LEU A 339 -11.17 -8.69 -10.70
C LEU A 339 -11.21 -9.65 -9.50
N GLY A 340 -11.48 -10.94 -9.73
CA GLY A 340 -11.51 -11.96 -8.68
C GLY A 340 -10.13 -12.13 -8.00
N GLY A 341 -9.05 -12.18 -8.80
CA GLY A 341 -7.67 -12.34 -8.33
C GLY A 341 -7.23 -11.18 -7.42
N GLY A 342 -7.57 -9.95 -7.76
CA GLY A 342 -7.24 -8.79 -6.93
C GLY A 342 -7.93 -8.82 -5.56
N TYR A 343 -9.20 -9.24 -5.49
CA TYR A 343 -9.88 -9.43 -4.20
C TYR A 343 -9.26 -10.56 -3.37
N VAL A 344 -8.87 -11.66 -4.00
CA VAL A 344 -8.18 -12.76 -3.32
C VAL A 344 -6.83 -12.28 -2.75
N LEU A 345 -6.04 -11.54 -3.54
CA LEU A 345 -4.77 -10.98 -3.10
C LEU A 345 -4.95 -9.97 -1.97
N GLY A 346 -5.97 -9.12 -2.05
CA GLY A 346 -6.30 -8.16 -0.99
C GLY A 346 -6.63 -8.82 0.35
N ASN A 347 -7.32 -9.96 0.33
CA ASN A 347 -7.67 -10.72 1.54
C ASN A 347 -6.51 -11.57 2.10
N LEU A 348 -5.45 -11.80 1.33
CA LEU A 348 -4.23 -12.48 1.79
C LEU A 348 -3.27 -11.55 2.54
N GLY A 349 -3.60 -10.25 2.63
CA GLY A 349 -2.86 -9.25 3.40
C GLY A 349 -2.78 -9.59 4.90
N PRO A 350 -1.93 -8.88 5.66
CA PRO A 350 -1.77 -9.13 7.09
C PRO A 350 -3.11 -9.01 7.82
N ARG A 351 -3.46 -10.04 8.61
CA ARG A 351 -4.74 -10.13 9.35
C ARG A 351 -4.97 -8.99 10.35
N ASN A 352 -3.93 -8.25 10.71
CA ASN A 352 -3.97 -7.15 11.67
C ASN A 352 -3.88 -5.75 11.00
N GLY A 353 -3.95 -5.68 9.66
CA GLY A 353 -3.94 -4.43 8.90
C GLY A 353 -5.29 -4.16 8.24
N PRO A 354 -5.54 -2.93 7.75
CA PRO A 354 -6.73 -2.62 6.98
C PRO A 354 -6.77 -3.49 5.72
N PRO A 355 -7.96 -4.00 5.34
CA PRO A 355 -8.10 -4.79 4.12
C PRO A 355 -7.72 -3.93 2.92
N LEU A 356 -6.83 -4.44 2.09
CA LEU A 356 -6.43 -3.79 0.86
C LEU A 356 -7.50 -4.07 -0.20
N ILE A 357 -8.40 -3.11 -0.39
CA ILE A 357 -9.46 -3.23 -1.39
C ILE A 357 -8.90 -2.78 -2.74
N PRO A 358 -8.82 -3.69 -3.74
CA PRO A 358 -8.35 -3.29 -5.06
C PRO A 358 -9.32 -2.28 -5.69
N VAL A 359 -8.77 -1.26 -6.34
CA VAL A 359 -9.55 -0.23 -7.04
C VAL A 359 -9.34 -0.41 -8.53
N TYR A 360 -10.43 -0.61 -9.28
CA TYR A 360 -10.40 -0.81 -10.72
C TYR A 360 -10.99 0.40 -11.43
N LEU A 361 -10.15 1.11 -12.19
CA LEU A 361 -10.61 2.19 -13.05
C LEU A 361 -11.02 1.62 -14.42
N ALA A 362 -12.15 2.08 -14.94
CA ALA A 362 -12.63 1.66 -16.26
C ALA A 362 -11.62 1.95 -17.39
N SER A 363 -10.84 3.03 -17.28
CA SER A 363 -9.76 3.38 -18.21
C SER A 363 -8.65 2.32 -18.23
N ASP A 364 -8.26 1.83 -17.07
CA ASP A 364 -7.18 0.85 -16.94
C ASP A 364 -7.62 -0.51 -17.45
N MET A 365 -8.85 -0.91 -17.13
CA MET A 365 -9.47 -2.13 -17.65
C MET A 365 -9.57 -2.09 -19.19
N ALA A 366 -10.00 -0.96 -19.75
CA ALA A 366 -10.06 -0.77 -21.22
C ALA A 366 -8.67 -0.85 -21.84
N THR A 367 -7.67 -0.26 -21.21
CA THR A 367 -6.27 -0.30 -21.68
C THR A 367 -5.73 -1.72 -21.71
N VAL A 368 -5.94 -2.49 -20.63
CA VAL A 368 -5.54 -3.91 -20.55
C VAL A 368 -6.22 -4.73 -21.64
N TRP A 369 -7.52 -4.50 -21.84
CA TRP A 369 -8.29 -5.20 -22.87
C TRP A 369 -7.77 -4.90 -24.28
N ILE A 370 -7.58 -3.62 -24.62
CA ILE A 370 -7.06 -3.19 -25.92
C ILE A 370 -5.66 -3.76 -26.17
N ILE A 371 -4.75 -3.71 -25.18
CA ILE A 371 -3.39 -4.26 -25.31
C ILE A 371 -3.46 -5.76 -25.58
N SER A 372 -4.25 -6.51 -24.82
CA SER A 372 -4.36 -7.97 -24.96
C SER A 372 -4.95 -8.40 -26.33
N VAL A 373 -5.99 -7.70 -26.79
CA VAL A 373 -6.60 -7.96 -28.10
C VAL A 373 -5.63 -7.55 -29.23
N SER A 374 -4.97 -6.40 -29.13
CA SER A 374 -4.01 -5.95 -30.14
C SER A 374 -2.84 -6.93 -30.26
N LEU A 375 -2.32 -7.40 -29.13
CA LEU A 375 -1.26 -8.40 -29.14
C LEU A 375 -1.71 -9.70 -29.80
N SER A 376 -2.94 -10.13 -29.56
CA SER A 376 -3.49 -11.35 -30.18
C SER A 376 -3.58 -11.23 -31.70
N ILE A 377 -3.98 -10.06 -32.21
CA ILE A 377 -4.02 -9.77 -33.65
C ILE A 377 -2.61 -9.77 -34.23
N VAL A 378 -1.66 -9.09 -33.58
CA VAL A 378 -0.25 -9.03 -34.02
C VAL A 378 0.37 -10.43 -34.04
N ALA A 379 0.13 -11.23 -33.00
CA ALA A 379 0.60 -12.61 -32.94
C ALA A 379 0.00 -13.49 -34.04
N GLY A 380 -1.29 -13.29 -34.37
CA GLY A 380 -1.99 -14.00 -35.44
C GLY A 380 -1.56 -13.59 -36.86
N LEU A 381 -0.92 -12.41 -37.02
CA LEU A 381 -0.58 -11.88 -38.34
C LEU A 381 0.39 -12.76 -39.12
N PHE A 382 1.42 -13.29 -38.44
CA PHE A 382 2.45 -14.13 -39.07
C PHE A 382 1.84 -15.45 -39.63
N PRO A 383 1.13 -16.27 -38.84
CA PRO A 383 0.52 -17.50 -39.37
C PRO A 383 -0.56 -17.21 -40.43
N ALA A 384 -1.37 -16.16 -40.25
CA ALA A 384 -2.39 -15.76 -41.23
C ALA A 384 -1.77 -15.35 -42.58
N TRP A 385 -0.68 -14.59 -42.54
CA TRP A 385 0.06 -14.19 -43.73
C TRP A 385 0.66 -15.42 -44.43
N LYS A 386 1.22 -16.39 -43.71
CA LYS A 386 1.77 -17.62 -44.28
C LYS A 386 0.66 -18.45 -44.93
N ALA A 387 -0.50 -18.61 -44.28
CA ALA A 387 -1.67 -19.29 -44.84
C ALA A 387 -2.14 -18.63 -46.14
N SER A 388 -2.17 -17.30 -46.19
CA SER A 388 -2.60 -16.53 -47.36
C SER A 388 -1.68 -16.69 -48.57
N ARG A 389 -0.44 -17.10 -48.41
CA ARG A 389 0.56 -17.28 -49.47
C ARG A 389 0.75 -18.74 -49.90
N THR A 390 0.03 -19.70 -49.32
CA THR A 390 0.12 -21.11 -49.72
C THR A 390 -0.35 -21.31 -51.17
N LEU A 391 0.46 -21.97 -51.98
CA LEU A 391 0.15 -22.26 -53.39
C LEU A 391 -0.79 -23.47 -53.50
N PRO A 392 -1.84 -23.42 -54.32
CA PRO A 392 -2.76 -24.55 -54.48
C PRO A 392 -2.07 -25.85 -54.90
N ILE A 393 -1.08 -25.76 -55.76
CA ILE A 393 -0.30 -26.91 -56.28
C ILE A 393 0.47 -27.61 -55.16
N GLU A 394 1.09 -26.85 -54.23
CA GLU A 394 1.82 -27.41 -53.09
C GLU A 394 0.87 -28.00 -52.04
N ALA A 395 -0.27 -27.35 -51.83
CA ALA A 395 -1.26 -27.74 -50.83
C ALA A 395 -2.04 -29.01 -51.19
N LEU A 396 -2.18 -29.33 -52.49
CA LEU A 396 -2.94 -30.47 -53.00
C LEU A 396 -2.03 -31.66 -53.39
N ARG A 397 -0.71 -31.53 -53.33
CA ARG A 397 0.23 -32.60 -53.63
C ARG A 397 0.10 -33.73 -52.61
N PRO A 398 -0.06 -35.00 -53.04
CA PRO A 398 -0.11 -36.13 -52.12
C PRO A 398 1.17 -36.19 -51.31
N GLN A 399 1.09 -36.21 -49.98
CA GLN A 399 2.22 -36.52 -49.09
C GLN A 399 2.43 -38.01 -49.01
#